data_d9d44a8a4adf95bfd70f2ea76e2619ae
#
_entry.id   d9d44a8a4adf95bfd70f2ea76e2619ae
#
_cell.length_a   1.000
_cell.length_b   1.000
_cell.length_c   1.000
_cell.angle_alpha   90.00
_cell.angle_beta   90.00
_cell.angle_gamma   90.00
#
_symmetry.space_group_name_H-M   'P 1'
#
loop_
_entity.id
_entity.type
_entity.pdbx_description
1 polymer ?
#
loop_
_entity_poly.entity_id
_entity_poly.type
_entity_poly.pdbx_seq_one_letter_code
_entity_poly.pdbx_strand_id
1 'polypeptide(L)'
;NGGVAGLLNTLVVELAPIRVNAIHPGIVGDSPYWRDRDLSQVIARTPCGQLARMTDIVDAVAFLLGNQAVNGVSLNVDGGWLLG
;
A
#
# COMPACT_ATOMS: atom_id res chain seq x y z
N ASN A 1 -2.76 -2.98 10.98
CA ASN A 1 -4.07 -3.34 11.00
C ASN A 1 -4.23 -4.84 11.21
N GLY A 2 -4.53 -5.20 12.46
CA GLY A 2 -4.50 -6.58 12.90
C GLY A 2 -5.52 -7.48 12.17
N GLY A 3 -6.69 -6.92 11.80
CA GLY A 3 -7.71 -7.69 11.09
C GLY A 3 -7.27 -8.09 9.69
N VAL A 4 -6.61 -7.19 8.98
CA VAL A 4 -6.09 -7.48 7.65
C VAL A 4 -4.96 -8.50 7.72
N ALA A 5 -4.05 -8.35 8.70
CA ALA A 5 -2.95 -9.28 8.87
C ALA A 5 -3.44 -10.69 9.19
N GLY A 6 -4.44 -10.83 10.06
CA GLY A 6 -5.03 -12.12 10.40
C GLY A 6 -5.70 -12.78 9.20
N LEU A 7 -6.46 -12.01 8.43
CA LEU A 7 -7.11 -12.51 7.21
C LEU A 7 -6.06 -12.93 6.18
N LEU A 8 -5.01 -12.14 6.01
CA LEU A 8 -3.95 -12.42 5.05
C LEU A 8 -3.27 -13.75 5.38
N ASN A 9 -2.91 -13.96 6.64
CA ASN A 9 -2.28 -15.21 7.08
C ASN A 9 -3.17 -16.43 6.79
N THR A 10 -4.47 -16.30 7.04
CA THR A 10 -5.43 -17.36 6.75
C THR A 10 -5.48 -17.65 5.25
N LEU A 11 -5.56 -16.61 4.42
CA LEU A 11 -5.65 -16.78 2.97
C LEU A 11 -4.41 -17.41 2.37
N VAL A 12 -3.23 -17.06 2.90
CA VAL A 12 -1.96 -17.67 2.43
C VAL A 12 -2.00 -19.19 2.58
N VAL A 13 -2.50 -19.68 3.70
CA VAL A 13 -2.59 -21.12 3.97
C VAL A 13 -3.73 -21.75 3.17
N GLU A 14 -4.91 -21.13 3.19
CA GLU A 14 -6.12 -21.71 2.59
C GLU A 14 -6.05 -21.74 1.07
N LEU A 15 -5.39 -20.77 0.45
CA LEU A 15 -5.32 -20.66 -1.00
C LEU A 15 -4.02 -21.20 -1.59
N ALA A 16 -3.17 -21.79 -0.76
CA ALA A 16 -1.92 -22.36 -1.27
C ALA A 16 -2.19 -23.30 -2.46
N PRO A 17 -1.37 -23.28 -3.51
CA PRO A 17 -0.11 -22.54 -3.68
C PRO A 17 -0.26 -21.13 -4.26
N ILE A 18 -1.46 -20.58 -4.30
CA ILE A 18 -1.71 -19.22 -4.78
C ILE A 18 -1.09 -18.24 -3.78
N ARG A 19 -0.30 -17.31 -4.27
CA ARG A 19 0.30 -16.25 -3.44
C ARG A 19 -0.74 -15.17 -3.17
N VAL A 20 -0.79 -14.70 -1.92
CA VAL A 20 -1.72 -13.64 -1.51
C VAL A 20 -0.93 -12.59 -0.74
N ASN A 21 -0.96 -11.37 -1.23
CA ASN A 21 -0.31 -10.22 -0.60
C ASN A 21 -1.31 -9.07 -0.52
N ALA A 22 -1.06 -8.13 0.37
CA ALA A 22 -1.89 -6.95 0.54
C ALA A 22 -1.07 -5.69 0.33
N ILE A 23 -1.69 -4.69 -0.29
CA ILE A 23 -1.14 -3.34 -0.41
C ILE A 23 -2.07 -2.39 0.32
N HIS A 24 -1.48 -1.53 1.14
CA HIS A 24 -2.19 -0.45 1.83
C HIS A 24 -1.68 0.88 1.26
N PRO A 25 -2.35 1.43 0.24
CA PRO A 25 -1.99 2.75 -0.26
C PRO A 25 -2.42 3.78 0.76
N GLY A 26 -1.64 4.81 0.93
CA GLY A 26 -2.06 5.95 1.70
C GLY A 26 -2.92 6.87 0.85
N ILE A 27 -2.78 8.17 1.07
CA ILE A 27 -3.41 9.15 0.20
C ILE A 27 -2.60 9.19 -1.10
N VAL A 28 -3.24 8.82 -2.20
CA VAL A 28 -2.62 8.86 -3.53
C VAL A 28 -2.87 10.24 -4.11
N GLY A 29 -1.87 11.12 -3.97
CA GLY A 29 -2.04 12.56 -4.16
C GLY A 29 -2.42 12.98 -5.57
N ASP A 30 -2.03 12.20 -6.58
CA ASP A 30 -2.40 12.47 -7.98
C ASP A 30 -3.64 11.73 -8.44
N SER A 31 -4.38 11.12 -7.51
CA SER A 31 -5.69 10.55 -7.82
C SER A 31 -6.67 11.67 -8.21
N PRO A 32 -7.53 11.45 -9.22
CA PRO A 32 -8.54 12.45 -9.60
C PRO A 32 -9.44 12.87 -8.43
N TYR A 33 -9.64 12.01 -7.45
CA TYR A 33 -10.43 12.32 -6.26
C TYR A 33 -9.94 13.57 -5.53
N TRP A 34 -8.60 13.81 -5.53
CA TRP A 34 -7.99 14.91 -4.79
C TRP A 34 -7.69 16.14 -5.64
N ARG A 35 -8.13 16.16 -6.90
CA ARG A 35 -7.73 17.16 -7.90
C ARG A 35 -7.87 18.61 -7.42
N ASP A 36 -8.98 18.93 -6.75
CA ASP A 36 -9.28 20.30 -6.35
C ASP A 36 -9.17 20.50 -4.84
N ARG A 37 -8.40 19.65 -4.16
CA ARG A 37 -8.25 19.71 -2.71
C ARG A 37 -6.85 20.16 -2.32
N ASP A 38 -6.79 20.96 -1.26
CA ASP A 38 -5.52 21.37 -0.67
C ASP A 38 -4.99 20.26 0.22
N LEU A 39 -3.89 19.66 -0.19
CA LEU A 39 -3.26 18.56 0.54
C LEU A 39 -2.01 19.01 1.29
N SER A 40 -1.76 20.31 1.41
CA SER A 40 -0.52 20.83 2.00
C SER A 40 -0.29 20.33 3.43
N GLN A 41 -1.35 20.29 4.26
CA GLN A 41 -1.21 19.81 5.63
C GLN A 41 -0.91 18.33 5.71
N VAL A 42 -1.53 17.54 4.85
CA VAL A 42 -1.28 16.11 4.78
C VAL A 42 0.15 15.84 4.33
N ILE A 43 0.62 16.57 3.32
CA ILE A 43 2.00 16.45 2.83
C ILE A 43 2.98 16.78 3.94
N ALA A 44 2.73 17.87 4.67
CA ALA A 44 3.61 18.29 5.77
C ALA A 44 3.72 17.24 6.88
N ARG A 45 2.69 16.43 7.07
CA ARG A 45 2.66 15.39 8.10
C ARG A 45 3.11 14.02 7.59
N THR A 46 3.40 13.90 6.31
CA THR A 46 3.88 12.65 5.72
C THR A 46 5.39 12.58 5.87
N PRO A 47 5.94 11.54 6.52
CA PRO A 47 7.38 11.45 6.78
C PRO A 47 8.27 11.59 5.54
N CYS A 48 7.86 11.05 4.38
CA CYS A 48 8.62 11.23 3.14
C CYS A 48 8.56 12.64 2.57
N GLY A 49 7.69 13.51 3.09
CA GLY A 49 7.52 14.87 2.58
C GLY A 49 6.74 14.96 1.28
N GLN A 50 6.17 13.85 0.82
CA GLN A 50 5.33 13.82 -0.39
C GLN A 50 4.35 12.67 -0.28
N LEU A 51 3.22 12.79 -0.97
CA LEU A 51 2.20 11.75 -1.01
C LEU A 51 2.59 10.68 -2.02
N ALA A 52 2.01 9.48 -1.84
CA ALA A 52 2.14 8.43 -2.83
C ALA A 52 1.53 8.91 -4.15
N ARG A 53 2.07 8.41 -5.25
CA ARG A 53 1.55 8.65 -6.60
C ARG A 53 0.98 7.34 -7.13
N MET A 54 0.12 7.44 -8.13
CA MET A 54 -0.46 6.25 -8.76
C MET A 54 0.64 5.32 -9.26
N THR A 55 1.73 5.87 -9.81
CA THR A 55 2.86 5.07 -10.27
C THR A 55 3.53 4.29 -9.15
N ASP A 56 3.55 4.83 -7.93
CA ASP A 56 4.13 4.12 -6.78
C ASP A 56 3.32 2.87 -6.45
N ILE A 57 2.00 2.96 -6.55
CA ILE A 57 1.12 1.81 -6.32
C ILE A 57 1.31 0.77 -7.44
N VAL A 58 1.37 1.21 -8.68
CA VAL A 58 1.60 0.31 -9.82
C VAL A 58 2.93 -0.43 -9.68
N ASP A 59 3.99 0.27 -9.29
CA ASP A 59 5.30 -0.34 -9.07
C ASP A 59 5.26 -1.40 -7.98
N ALA A 60 4.55 -1.13 -6.89
CA ALA A 60 4.39 -2.07 -5.79
C ALA A 60 3.64 -3.33 -6.25
N VAL A 61 2.55 -3.16 -7.01
CA VAL A 61 1.79 -4.28 -7.57
C VAL A 61 2.68 -5.12 -8.49
N ALA A 62 3.43 -4.46 -9.38
CA ALA A 62 4.32 -5.15 -10.31
C ALA A 62 5.38 -5.98 -9.57
N PHE A 63 5.96 -5.43 -8.51
CA PHE A 63 6.91 -6.16 -7.68
C PHE A 63 6.29 -7.42 -7.09
N LEU A 64 5.12 -7.28 -6.48
CA LEU A 64 4.45 -8.40 -5.83
C LEU A 64 4.03 -9.49 -6.82
N LEU A 65 3.58 -9.10 -8.00
CA LEU A 65 3.21 -10.05 -9.05
C LEU A 65 4.41 -10.76 -9.64
N GLY A 66 5.53 -10.08 -9.77
CA GLY A 66 6.74 -10.64 -10.41
C GLY A 66 7.63 -11.45 -9.51
N ASN A 67 7.51 -11.34 -8.20
CA ASN A 67 8.38 -12.03 -7.25
C ASN A 67 7.68 -13.25 -6.67
N GLN A 68 8.05 -14.42 -7.16
CA GLN A 68 7.38 -15.68 -6.81
C GLN A 68 7.60 -16.12 -5.37
N ALA A 69 8.59 -15.56 -4.68
CA ALA A 69 8.90 -15.91 -3.29
C ALA A 69 8.16 -15.03 -2.27
N VAL A 70 7.50 -13.96 -2.74
CA VAL A 70 6.80 -13.04 -1.84
C VAL A 70 5.35 -13.52 -1.68
N ASN A 71 5.00 -13.89 -0.45
CA ASN A 71 3.69 -14.41 -0.12
C ASN A 71 3.38 -14.03 1.34
N GLY A 72 2.21 -13.47 1.58
CA GLY A 72 1.82 -13.08 2.93
C GLY A 72 2.36 -11.72 3.37
N VAL A 73 2.80 -10.90 2.43
CA VAL A 73 3.31 -9.55 2.73
C VAL A 73 2.17 -8.55 2.77
N SER A 74 2.19 -7.71 3.79
CA SER A 74 1.32 -6.55 3.92
C SER A 74 2.19 -5.31 3.75
N LEU A 75 2.04 -4.63 2.62
CA LEU A 75 2.96 -3.56 2.19
C LEU A 75 2.26 -2.21 2.26
N ASN A 76 2.79 -1.32 3.09
CA ASN A 76 2.32 0.06 3.15
C ASN A 76 3.04 0.89 2.08
N VAL A 77 2.26 1.55 1.22
CA VAL A 77 2.78 2.45 0.18
C VAL A 77 2.14 3.81 0.43
N ASP A 78 2.63 4.50 1.44
CA ASP A 78 1.97 5.68 2.01
C ASP A 78 2.93 6.80 2.43
N GLY A 79 4.20 6.69 2.04
CA GLY A 79 5.22 7.67 2.44
C GLY A 79 5.52 7.68 3.93
N GLY A 80 5.10 6.66 4.66
CA GLY A 80 5.26 6.57 6.11
C GLY A 80 4.10 7.17 6.89
N TRP A 81 2.99 7.48 6.23
CA TRP A 81 1.84 8.16 6.86
C TRP A 81 1.34 7.46 8.13
N LEU A 82 1.25 6.11 8.11
CA LEU A 82 0.76 5.35 9.27
C LEU A 82 1.68 5.47 10.48
N LEU A 83 2.96 5.76 10.26
CA LEU A 83 3.96 5.86 11.32
C LEU A 83 4.14 7.30 11.79
N GLY A 84 3.69 8.25 11.01
CA GLY A 84 3.76 9.67 11.31
C GLY A 84 2.46 10.19 11.91
#